data_5d38cd690f6bc42cfda6f205c70ea79b
#
_entry.id   5d38cd690f6bc42cfda6f205c70ea79b
#
_cell.length_a   1.000
_cell.length_b   1.000
_cell.length_c   1.000
_cell.angle_alpha   90.00
_cell.angle_beta   90.00
_cell.angle_gamma   90.00
#
_symmetry.space_group_name_H-M   'P 1'
#
loop_
_entity.id
_entity.type
_entity.pdbx_description
1 polymer ?
#
loop_
_entity_poly.entity_id
_entity_poly.type
_entity_poly.pdbx_seq_one_letter_code
_entity_poly.pdbx_strand_id
1 'polypeptide(L)'
;MKNLYSSTDEQIISMLTPQVEVKPSADMRSRILAAADQQSVQQKARPRRLRYWLGAAASAAAVVAIAITLTLNSPAYAARKYFSLALVVMQEAKTMIMTGKLRTEPEEPIDYINPQADFVPATVKVIYDEPMLFSIEKEGGRAVLYKGADGTGDYVYQWSNFNNTLSGWKSQHAGFVNKEMEAILNPRILLETEYRIAESNKGTNYEIIEVGEMVIVRVATTAQGDYSQSDYRLNTSLAEANTLREYTFDKNTGLLHKLRIVIMIDDKPVTIMESESIDYNEPLTVADLYDKALFDSITFNDMSIHAEASSPLIGIEADKAAEIILKAMQTWDTNILNTAMTLYKGDTMKVLESRYKGVEVKSIGKAQSSGLYPGKFVKCKVVMPDGSKETLMLALRNDNKQGVWVVDGGL
;
A
#
# COMPACT_ATOMS: atom_id res chain seq x y z
N MET A 1 -27.96 7.95 -21.16
CA MET A 1 -27.24 8.02 -19.85
C MET A 1 -27.44 9.43 -19.33
N LYS A 2 -28.25 9.58 -18.29
CA LYS A 2 -28.49 10.88 -17.64
C LYS A 2 -27.23 11.25 -16.83
N ASN A 3 -26.85 12.52 -16.91
CA ASN A 3 -25.74 13.11 -16.15
C ASN A 3 -25.79 12.69 -14.68
N LEU A 4 -24.81 11.90 -14.26
CA LEU A 4 -24.61 11.44 -12.86
C LEU A 4 -23.91 12.49 -11.98
N TYR A 5 -23.64 13.66 -12.52
CA TYR A 5 -23.03 14.77 -11.78
C TYR A 5 -24.11 15.78 -11.45
N SER A 6 -24.63 15.67 -10.23
CA SER A 6 -25.60 16.60 -9.66
C SER A 6 -24.88 17.77 -8.95
N SER A 7 -25.67 18.75 -8.47
CA SER A 7 -25.22 19.90 -7.67
C SER A 7 -24.25 19.57 -6.51
N THR A 8 -24.13 18.32 -6.15
CA THR A 8 -23.23 17.79 -5.11
C THR A 8 -21.76 17.88 -5.51
N ASP A 9 -21.44 17.75 -6.78
CA ASP A 9 -20.05 17.84 -7.27
C ASP A 9 -19.50 19.27 -7.17
N GLU A 10 -20.38 20.25 -7.39
CA GLU A 10 -20.01 21.66 -7.20
C GLU A 10 -19.79 21.99 -5.71
N GLN A 11 -20.52 21.36 -4.80
CA GLN A 11 -20.33 21.53 -3.36
C GLN A 11 -19.01 20.88 -2.91
N ILE A 12 -18.69 19.69 -3.39
CA ILE A 12 -17.40 19.04 -3.10
C ILE A 12 -16.23 19.85 -3.66
N ILE A 13 -16.37 20.38 -4.89
CA ILE A 13 -15.37 21.23 -5.51
C ILE A 13 -15.21 22.53 -4.70
N SER A 14 -16.30 23.11 -4.18
CA SER A 14 -16.24 24.33 -3.36
C SER A 14 -15.60 24.09 -1.99
N MET A 15 -15.71 22.88 -1.43
CA MET A 15 -15.04 22.49 -0.18
C MET A 15 -13.55 22.17 -0.35
N LEU A 16 -13.18 21.62 -1.51
CA LEU A 16 -11.79 21.27 -1.83
C LEU A 16 -10.99 22.43 -2.40
N THR A 17 -11.65 23.45 -2.90
CA THR A 17 -10.99 24.68 -3.33
C THR A 17 -10.84 25.56 -2.07
N PRO A 18 -9.62 25.84 -1.61
CA PRO A 18 -9.46 26.88 -0.60
C PRO A 18 -10.19 28.11 -1.13
N GLN A 19 -11.01 28.77 -0.29
CA GLN A 19 -11.74 30.00 -0.62
C GLN A 19 -10.79 31.20 -0.82
N VAL A 20 -9.69 30.95 -1.47
CA VAL A 20 -8.91 31.99 -2.10
C VAL A 20 -9.53 32.20 -3.47
N GLU A 21 -10.52 33.09 -3.53
CA GLU A 21 -10.93 33.69 -4.78
C GLU A 21 -9.69 34.33 -5.38
N VAL A 22 -8.93 33.59 -6.15
CA VAL A 22 -7.87 34.16 -7.00
C VAL A 22 -8.61 34.90 -8.10
N LYS A 23 -9.10 36.07 -7.76
CA LYS A 23 -9.50 37.06 -8.78
C LYS A 23 -8.23 37.32 -9.58
N PRO A 24 -8.25 37.07 -10.90
CA PRO A 24 -7.12 37.45 -11.74
C PRO A 24 -6.79 38.91 -11.40
N SER A 25 -5.54 39.21 -11.10
CA SER A 25 -5.15 40.56 -10.78
C SER A 25 -5.66 41.48 -11.89
N ALA A 26 -6.02 42.72 -11.56
CA ALA A 26 -6.51 43.69 -12.55
C ALA A 26 -5.53 43.78 -13.73
N ASP A 27 -4.24 43.57 -13.50
CA ASP A 27 -3.18 43.48 -14.52
C ASP A 27 -3.33 42.24 -15.42
N MET A 28 -3.66 41.09 -14.90
CA MET A 28 -3.87 39.89 -15.72
C MET A 28 -5.11 40.00 -16.60
N ARG A 29 -6.16 40.63 -16.08
CA ARG A 29 -7.43 40.87 -16.80
C ARG A 29 -7.22 41.91 -17.90
N SER A 30 -6.47 43.01 -17.63
CA SER A 30 -6.13 44.01 -18.61
C SER A 30 -5.22 43.48 -19.73
N ARG A 31 -4.29 42.58 -19.41
CA ARG A 31 -3.41 41.93 -20.40
C ARG A 31 -4.17 40.96 -21.30
N ILE A 32 -5.15 40.22 -20.77
CA ILE A 32 -6.04 39.32 -21.54
C ILE A 32 -6.91 40.17 -22.48
N LEU A 33 -7.52 41.25 -22.00
CA LEU A 33 -8.35 42.14 -22.79
C LEU A 33 -7.53 42.88 -23.87
N ALA A 34 -6.33 43.36 -23.54
CA ALA A 34 -5.44 43.98 -24.51
C ALA A 34 -4.96 43.00 -25.59
N ALA A 35 -4.74 41.73 -25.26
CA ALA A 35 -4.41 40.70 -26.23
C ALA A 35 -5.61 40.36 -27.14
N ALA A 36 -6.86 40.37 -26.62
CA ALA A 36 -8.07 40.18 -27.41
C ALA A 36 -8.33 41.39 -28.36
N ASP A 37 -8.13 42.61 -27.90
CA ASP A 37 -8.26 43.82 -28.74
C ASP A 37 -7.21 43.91 -29.82
N GLN A 38 -5.95 43.53 -29.55
CA GLN A 38 -4.89 43.48 -30.58
C GLN A 38 -5.20 42.46 -31.68
N GLN A 39 -5.95 41.38 -31.36
CA GLN A 39 -6.39 40.42 -32.36
C GLN A 39 -7.52 40.99 -33.25
N SER A 40 -8.36 41.90 -32.74
CA SER A 40 -9.48 42.48 -33.50
C SER A 40 -9.08 43.54 -34.54
N VAL A 41 -7.95 44.22 -34.30
CA VAL A 41 -7.46 45.30 -35.19
C VAL A 41 -6.67 44.78 -36.39
N GLN A 42 -6.24 43.53 -36.40
CA GLN A 42 -5.45 42.96 -37.51
C GLN A 42 -6.28 42.20 -38.59
N GLN A 43 -7.60 42.32 -38.63
CA GLN A 43 -8.44 41.65 -39.62
C GLN A 43 -8.58 42.41 -40.97
N LYS A 44 -7.52 43.01 -41.49
CA LYS A 44 -7.50 43.42 -42.90
C LYS A 44 -6.52 42.56 -43.68
N ALA A 45 -7.10 41.71 -44.56
CA ALA A 45 -6.46 40.98 -45.65
C ALA A 45 -5.37 39.96 -45.26
N ARG A 46 -5.79 38.74 -44.99
CA ARG A 46 -4.89 37.57 -44.92
C ARG A 46 -5.31 36.42 -45.85
N PRO A 47 -4.34 35.77 -46.54
CA PRO A 47 -4.60 34.79 -47.59
C PRO A 47 -5.28 33.52 -47.05
N ARG A 48 -6.02 32.83 -47.93
CA ARG A 48 -6.80 31.62 -47.67
C ARG A 48 -6.13 30.52 -46.83
N ARG A 49 -4.79 30.47 -46.78
CA ARG A 49 -4.01 29.49 -45.98
C ARG A 49 -4.20 29.66 -44.47
N LEU A 50 -4.48 30.85 -43.94
CA LEU A 50 -4.64 31.09 -42.50
C LEU A 50 -5.93 30.47 -41.93
N ARG A 51 -6.97 30.29 -42.76
CA ARG A 51 -8.21 29.65 -42.33
C ARG A 51 -8.05 28.16 -41.95
N TYR A 52 -7.12 27.47 -42.62
CA TYR A 52 -6.81 26.07 -42.27
C TYR A 52 -6.07 25.95 -40.94
N TRP A 53 -5.16 26.91 -40.63
CA TRP A 53 -4.46 26.90 -39.36
C TRP A 53 -5.36 27.29 -38.18
N LEU A 54 -6.29 28.23 -38.36
CA LEU A 54 -7.24 28.62 -37.34
C LEU A 54 -8.26 27.49 -37.09
N GLY A 55 -8.68 26.75 -38.12
CA GLY A 55 -9.51 25.56 -37.99
C GLY A 55 -8.78 24.43 -37.26
N ALA A 56 -7.51 24.20 -37.58
CA ALA A 56 -6.69 23.19 -36.91
C ALA A 56 -6.42 23.54 -35.42
N ALA A 57 -6.18 24.82 -35.11
CA ALA A 57 -5.99 25.28 -33.71
C ALA A 57 -7.29 25.19 -32.91
N ALA A 58 -8.44 25.52 -33.52
CA ALA A 58 -9.73 25.37 -32.84
C ALA A 58 -10.10 23.91 -32.61
N SER A 59 -9.82 23.02 -33.59
CA SER A 59 -10.03 21.58 -33.42
C SER A 59 -9.10 20.97 -32.38
N ALA A 60 -7.83 21.39 -32.33
CA ALA A 60 -6.89 20.96 -31.27
C ALA A 60 -7.35 21.42 -29.88
N ALA A 61 -7.79 22.69 -29.75
CA ALA A 61 -8.33 23.20 -28.49
C ALA A 61 -9.62 22.46 -28.06
N ALA A 62 -10.50 22.14 -29.00
CA ALA A 62 -11.70 21.34 -28.73
C ALA A 62 -11.35 19.91 -28.29
N VAL A 63 -10.38 19.27 -28.94
CA VAL A 63 -9.90 17.93 -28.55
C VAL A 63 -9.28 17.95 -27.15
N VAL A 64 -8.47 18.96 -26.84
CA VAL A 64 -7.90 19.14 -25.51
C VAL A 64 -8.99 19.42 -24.47
N ALA A 65 -9.97 20.26 -24.77
CA ALA A 65 -11.10 20.53 -23.88
C ALA A 65 -11.94 19.26 -23.64
N ILE A 66 -12.21 18.48 -24.67
CA ILE A 66 -12.93 17.20 -24.57
C ILE A 66 -12.10 16.21 -23.74
N ALA A 67 -10.79 16.10 -23.99
CA ALA A 67 -9.89 15.22 -23.24
C ALA A 67 -9.85 15.62 -21.74
N ILE A 68 -9.75 16.91 -21.43
CA ILE A 68 -9.81 17.41 -20.05
C ILE A 68 -11.17 17.10 -19.43
N THR A 69 -12.27 17.33 -20.13
CA THR A 69 -13.62 17.04 -19.63
C THR A 69 -13.82 15.54 -19.35
N LEU A 70 -13.32 14.69 -20.25
CA LEU A 70 -13.39 13.23 -20.09
C LEU A 70 -12.52 12.75 -18.92
N THR A 71 -11.34 13.33 -18.73
CA THR A 71 -10.46 12.97 -17.59
C THR A 71 -11.03 13.45 -16.27
N LEU A 72 -11.57 14.66 -16.20
CA LEU A 72 -12.19 15.22 -14.99
C LEU A 72 -13.50 14.51 -14.60
N ASN A 73 -14.18 13.88 -15.56
CA ASN A 73 -15.42 13.12 -15.34
C ASN A 73 -15.18 11.60 -15.30
N SER A 74 -13.93 11.15 -15.25
CA SER A 74 -13.66 9.72 -15.14
C SER A 74 -13.99 9.19 -13.73
N PRO A 75 -14.50 7.95 -13.61
CA PRO A 75 -14.73 7.33 -12.29
C PRO A 75 -13.45 7.30 -11.42
N ALA A 76 -12.28 7.14 -12.03
CA ALA A 76 -11.00 7.18 -11.32
C ALA A 76 -10.72 8.57 -10.71
N TYR A 77 -11.02 9.64 -11.46
CA TYR A 77 -10.88 10.99 -10.92
C TYR A 77 -11.86 11.27 -9.78
N ALA A 78 -13.11 10.81 -9.91
CA ALA A 78 -14.10 10.94 -8.85
C ALA A 78 -13.68 10.15 -7.60
N ALA A 79 -13.22 8.90 -7.74
CA ALA A 79 -12.69 8.09 -6.64
C ALA A 79 -11.51 8.79 -5.94
N ARG A 80 -10.57 9.34 -6.71
CA ARG A 80 -9.41 10.08 -6.18
C ARG A 80 -9.83 11.29 -5.35
N LYS A 81 -10.90 11.99 -5.74
CA LYS A 81 -11.45 13.10 -4.94
C LYS A 81 -11.95 12.63 -3.58
N TYR A 82 -12.71 11.53 -3.51
CA TYR A 82 -13.18 10.98 -2.24
C TYR A 82 -12.03 10.53 -1.36
N PHE A 83 -11.03 9.85 -1.91
CA PHE A 83 -9.85 9.46 -1.16
C PHE A 83 -9.08 10.68 -0.65
N SER A 84 -8.88 11.71 -1.49
CA SER A 84 -8.24 12.96 -1.08
C SER A 84 -9.00 13.68 0.01
N LEU A 85 -10.32 13.78 -0.11
CA LEU A 85 -11.16 14.41 0.91
C LEU A 85 -11.06 13.68 2.24
N ALA A 86 -11.20 12.35 2.21
CA ALA A 86 -11.08 11.53 3.41
C ALA A 86 -9.70 11.69 4.07
N LEU A 87 -8.60 11.73 3.28
CA LEU A 87 -7.27 11.96 3.81
C LEU A 87 -7.11 13.32 4.46
N VAL A 88 -7.68 14.39 3.88
CA VAL A 88 -7.65 15.73 4.48
C VAL A 88 -8.38 15.74 5.83
N VAL A 89 -9.58 15.15 5.89
CA VAL A 89 -10.35 15.09 7.13
C VAL A 89 -9.67 14.21 8.18
N MET A 90 -9.08 13.08 7.76
CA MET A 90 -8.33 12.19 8.66
C MET A 90 -7.01 12.80 9.16
N GLN A 91 -6.46 13.83 8.51
CA GLN A 91 -5.31 14.57 9.04
C GLN A 91 -5.66 15.33 10.34
N GLU A 92 -6.92 15.70 10.52
CA GLU A 92 -7.40 16.34 11.75
C GLU A 92 -7.76 15.33 12.85
N ALA A 93 -7.88 14.05 12.49
CA ALA A 93 -8.15 13.00 13.46
C ALA A 93 -6.90 12.74 14.32
N LYS A 94 -7.08 12.77 15.64
CA LYS A 94 -6.02 12.46 16.60
C LYS A 94 -5.94 10.97 16.90
N THR A 95 -7.07 10.31 16.90
CA THR A 95 -7.20 8.89 17.20
C THR A 95 -8.20 8.22 16.28
N MET A 96 -8.07 6.91 16.14
CA MET A 96 -9.05 6.06 15.46
C MET A 96 -9.12 4.70 16.13
N ILE A 97 -10.34 4.19 16.26
CA ILE A 97 -10.62 2.81 16.65
C ILE A 97 -11.43 2.18 15.52
N MET A 98 -10.94 1.10 14.94
CA MET A 98 -11.68 0.32 13.97
C MET A 98 -11.89 -1.08 14.52
N THR A 99 -13.14 -1.52 14.55
CA THR A 99 -13.49 -2.92 14.81
C THR A 99 -13.91 -3.59 13.51
N GLY A 100 -13.63 -4.87 13.40
CA GLY A 100 -13.98 -5.64 12.21
C GLY A 100 -13.58 -7.10 12.33
N LYS A 101 -13.47 -7.74 11.20
CA LYS A 101 -13.13 -9.15 11.11
C LYS A 101 -12.24 -9.44 9.91
N LEU A 102 -11.33 -10.40 10.10
CA LEU A 102 -10.37 -10.88 9.10
C LEU A 102 -10.61 -12.38 8.84
N ARG A 103 -10.43 -12.82 7.60
CA ARG A 103 -10.32 -14.25 7.30
C ARG A 103 -8.91 -14.72 7.54
N THR A 104 -8.72 -15.46 8.61
CA THR A 104 -7.42 -15.93 9.04
C THR A 104 -7.61 -17.04 10.07
N GLU A 105 -6.60 -17.86 10.28
CA GLU A 105 -6.59 -18.77 11.41
C GLU A 105 -6.30 -18.00 12.70
N PRO A 106 -6.98 -18.29 13.81
CA PRO A 106 -6.76 -17.60 15.09
C PRO A 106 -5.31 -17.65 15.57
N GLU A 107 -4.63 -18.72 15.25
CA GLU A 107 -3.28 -19.03 15.69
C GLU A 107 -2.18 -18.39 14.82
N GLU A 108 -2.52 -18.03 13.61
CA GLU A 108 -1.55 -17.47 12.67
C GLU A 108 -1.23 -16.00 12.97
N PRO A 109 -0.10 -15.48 12.51
CA PRO A 109 0.26 -14.07 12.64
C PRO A 109 -0.81 -13.13 12.10
N ILE A 110 -0.77 -11.87 12.53
CA ILE A 110 -1.76 -10.86 12.15
C ILE A 110 -1.79 -10.59 10.63
N ASP A 111 -0.69 -10.79 9.96
CA ASP A 111 -0.51 -10.59 8.53
C ASP A 111 -0.85 -11.83 7.67
N TYR A 112 -1.25 -12.92 8.31
CA TYR A 112 -1.68 -14.12 7.60
C TYR A 112 -3.16 -14.04 7.22
N ILE A 113 -3.45 -14.08 5.94
CA ILE A 113 -4.82 -14.13 5.40
C ILE A 113 -5.05 -15.50 4.77
N ASN A 114 -6.08 -16.19 5.24
CA ASN A 114 -6.54 -17.45 4.65
C ASN A 114 -7.98 -17.31 4.14
N PRO A 115 -8.19 -17.24 2.83
CA PRO A 115 -9.52 -17.10 2.24
C PRO A 115 -10.48 -18.25 2.56
N GLN A 116 -9.97 -19.41 2.98
CA GLN A 116 -10.75 -20.59 3.33
C GLN A 116 -11.06 -20.69 4.81
N ALA A 117 -10.40 -19.87 5.64
CA ALA A 117 -10.65 -19.84 7.08
C ALA A 117 -11.96 -19.11 7.42
N ASP A 118 -12.39 -19.27 8.66
CA ASP A 118 -13.48 -18.47 9.23
C ASP A 118 -13.05 -17.03 9.52
N PHE A 119 -14.01 -16.17 9.82
CA PHE A 119 -13.71 -14.82 10.26
C PHE A 119 -13.29 -14.80 11.74
N VAL A 120 -12.21 -14.09 12.00
CA VAL A 120 -11.71 -13.81 13.33
C VAL A 120 -11.89 -12.31 13.62
N PRO A 121 -12.43 -11.92 14.78
CA PRO A 121 -12.54 -10.52 15.18
C PRO A 121 -11.17 -9.84 15.22
N ALA A 122 -11.12 -8.60 14.81
CA ALA A 122 -9.93 -7.76 14.87
C ALA A 122 -10.29 -6.32 15.29
N THR A 123 -9.40 -5.74 16.10
CA THR A 123 -9.51 -4.33 16.51
C THR A 123 -8.21 -3.60 16.18
N VAL A 124 -8.34 -2.45 15.55
CA VAL A 124 -7.22 -1.55 15.23
C VAL A 124 -7.38 -0.29 16.03
N LYS A 125 -6.34 0.12 16.74
CA LYS A 125 -6.29 1.40 17.48
C LYS A 125 -5.10 2.19 16.99
N VAL A 126 -5.31 3.46 16.66
CA VAL A 126 -4.26 4.34 16.12
C VAL A 126 -4.27 5.67 16.87
N ILE A 127 -3.09 6.15 17.23
CA ILE A 127 -2.83 7.52 17.69
C ILE A 127 -1.99 8.17 16.59
N TYR A 128 -2.54 9.19 15.93
CA TYR A 128 -1.95 9.84 14.74
C TYR A 128 -0.91 10.91 15.05
N ASP A 129 -0.60 11.16 16.33
CA ASP A 129 0.49 12.05 16.71
C ASP A 129 1.84 11.54 16.17
N GLU A 130 2.83 12.44 16.06
CA GLU A 130 4.17 12.04 15.63
C GLU A 130 5.04 11.62 16.84
N PRO A 131 5.57 10.40 16.82
CA PRO A 131 5.40 9.34 15.84
C PRO A 131 4.04 8.66 15.92
N MET A 132 3.47 8.24 14.78
CA MET A 132 2.22 7.50 14.75
C MET A 132 2.36 6.17 15.51
N LEU A 133 1.47 5.95 16.46
CA LEU A 133 1.43 4.75 17.30
C LEU A 133 0.16 3.94 17.00
N PHE A 134 0.27 2.63 16.95
CA PHE A 134 -0.89 1.79 16.69
C PHE A 134 -0.78 0.40 17.33
N SER A 135 -1.91 -0.22 17.52
CA SER A 135 -2.03 -1.65 17.80
C SER A 135 -3.07 -2.30 16.90
N ILE A 136 -2.84 -3.55 16.57
CA ILE A 136 -3.77 -4.41 15.84
C ILE A 136 -3.92 -5.66 16.67
N GLU A 137 -5.11 -5.90 17.17
CA GLU A 137 -5.45 -7.04 17.99
C GLU A 137 -6.36 -7.99 17.22
N LYS A 138 -6.03 -9.26 17.23
CA LYS A 138 -6.79 -10.33 16.60
C LYS A 138 -7.24 -11.34 17.66
N GLU A 139 -8.53 -11.66 17.66
CA GLU A 139 -9.11 -12.68 18.51
C GLU A 139 -8.74 -12.59 20.00
N GLY A 140 -9.17 -11.50 20.64
CA GLY A 140 -9.00 -11.31 22.08
C GLY A 140 -7.55 -11.20 22.54
N GLY A 141 -6.67 -10.64 21.70
CA GLY A 141 -5.28 -10.38 22.02
C GLY A 141 -4.33 -11.54 21.73
N ARG A 142 -4.78 -12.56 21.02
CA ARG A 142 -3.91 -13.68 20.64
C ARG A 142 -2.76 -13.29 19.72
N ALA A 143 -3.00 -12.35 18.81
CA ALA A 143 -1.96 -11.79 17.97
C ALA A 143 -2.12 -10.29 17.94
N VAL A 144 -1.11 -9.58 18.40
CA VAL A 144 -1.11 -8.12 18.49
C VAL A 144 0.12 -7.59 17.80
N LEU A 145 -0.07 -6.57 16.97
CA LEU A 145 0.99 -5.76 16.43
C LEU A 145 0.95 -4.41 17.12
N TYR A 146 2.04 -4.01 17.74
CA TYR A 146 2.13 -2.76 18.48
C TYR A 146 3.35 -1.96 18.09
N LYS A 147 3.16 -0.66 17.85
CA LYS A 147 4.24 0.29 17.62
C LYS A 147 4.18 1.36 18.70
N GLY A 148 5.32 1.69 19.29
CA GLY A 148 5.45 2.72 20.32
C GLY A 148 5.56 2.22 21.76
N ALA A 149 5.67 0.91 22.01
CA ALA A 149 5.84 0.36 23.36
C ALA A 149 7.12 0.82 24.07
N ASP A 150 8.14 1.18 23.31
CA ASP A 150 9.41 1.74 23.79
C ASP A 150 9.35 3.25 24.02
N GLY A 151 8.22 3.89 23.75
CA GLY A 151 8.03 5.35 23.90
C GLY A 151 8.62 6.18 22.75
N THR A 152 9.32 5.58 21.78
CA THR A 152 9.94 6.29 20.65
C THR A 152 9.19 6.07 19.33
N GLY A 153 8.43 4.98 19.23
CA GLY A 153 7.81 4.55 17.98
C GLY A 153 8.77 3.89 16.98
N ASP A 154 10.04 3.69 17.37
CA ASP A 154 11.07 3.10 16.49
C ASP A 154 10.91 1.60 16.30
N TYR A 155 10.31 0.91 17.26
CA TYR A 155 10.08 -0.52 17.23
C TYR A 155 8.65 -0.89 16.93
N VAL A 156 8.50 -1.94 16.14
CA VAL A 156 7.26 -2.70 16.01
C VAL A 156 7.41 -3.96 16.84
N TYR A 157 6.41 -4.26 17.64
CA TYR A 157 6.33 -5.44 18.49
C TYR A 157 5.18 -6.31 18.00
N GLN A 158 5.41 -7.60 17.91
CA GLN A 158 4.37 -8.57 17.63
C GLN A 158 4.45 -9.70 18.65
N TRP A 159 3.31 -10.14 19.14
CA TRP A 159 3.23 -11.30 20.01
C TRP A 159 1.97 -12.08 19.79
N SER A 160 2.01 -13.32 20.19
CA SER A 160 0.85 -14.22 20.17
C SER A 160 0.87 -15.11 21.40
N ASN A 161 -0.31 -15.45 21.89
CA ASN A 161 -0.52 -16.44 22.93
C ASN A 161 -1.24 -17.65 22.32
N PHE A 162 -0.47 -18.53 21.70
CA PHE A 162 -1.00 -19.69 21.00
C PHE A 162 -0.77 -20.97 21.82
N ASN A 163 -1.81 -21.76 22.02
CA ASN A 163 -1.76 -22.99 22.86
C ASN A 163 -1.10 -22.75 24.22
N ASN A 164 -1.40 -21.63 24.88
CA ASN A 164 -0.75 -21.17 26.11
C ASN A 164 0.76 -20.96 25.99
N THR A 165 1.26 -20.84 24.77
CA THR A 165 2.67 -20.47 24.52
C THR A 165 2.70 -19.02 24.07
N LEU A 166 3.20 -18.17 24.98
CA LEU A 166 3.41 -16.76 24.70
C LEU A 166 4.75 -16.58 23.98
N SER A 167 4.73 -16.04 22.78
CA SER A 167 5.91 -15.74 21.99
C SER A 167 5.87 -14.31 21.48
N GLY A 168 7.04 -13.65 21.40
CA GLY A 168 7.12 -12.28 20.95
C GLY A 168 8.35 -11.98 20.09
N TRP A 169 8.18 -11.04 19.16
CA TRP A 169 9.23 -10.52 18.30
C TRP A 169 9.18 -9.00 18.28
N LYS A 170 10.33 -8.37 18.12
CA LYS A 170 10.43 -6.93 17.90
C LYS A 170 11.37 -6.63 16.75
N SER A 171 11.12 -5.53 16.04
CA SER A 171 12.00 -5.07 14.97
C SER A 171 11.94 -3.55 14.85
N GLN A 172 13.08 -2.91 14.57
CA GLN A 172 13.15 -1.48 14.25
C GLN A 172 12.60 -1.15 12.85
N HIS A 173 12.25 -2.16 12.04
CA HIS A 173 11.88 -1.94 10.66
C HIS A 173 10.52 -2.57 10.35
N ALA A 174 9.80 -1.90 9.48
CA ALA A 174 8.56 -2.41 8.90
C ALA A 174 8.73 -3.72 8.11
N GLY A 175 9.95 -4.23 7.94
CA GLY A 175 10.25 -5.54 7.37
C GLY A 175 9.63 -6.71 8.12
N PHE A 176 9.25 -6.46 9.36
CA PHE A 176 8.57 -7.42 10.21
C PHE A 176 7.07 -7.55 9.91
N VAL A 177 6.49 -6.48 9.38
CA VAL A 177 5.07 -6.40 9.03
C VAL A 177 4.96 -6.23 7.54
N ASN A 178 4.16 -7.04 6.90
CA ASN A 178 3.79 -6.83 5.52
C ASN A 178 3.12 -5.43 5.40
N LYS A 179 3.77 -4.50 4.68
CA LYS A 179 3.26 -3.14 4.50
C LYS A 179 1.86 -3.12 3.88
N GLU A 180 1.51 -4.12 3.08
CA GLU A 180 0.18 -4.23 2.52
C GLU A 180 -0.85 -4.56 3.60
N MET A 181 -0.50 -5.41 4.59
CA MET A 181 -1.37 -5.70 5.73
C MET A 181 -1.49 -4.51 6.67
N GLU A 182 -0.40 -3.79 6.92
CA GLU A 182 -0.47 -2.53 7.66
C GLU A 182 -1.39 -1.53 6.94
N ALA A 183 -1.28 -1.44 5.62
CA ALA A 183 -2.16 -0.58 4.82
C ALA A 183 -3.62 -1.01 4.90
N ILE A 184 -3.92 -2.31 4.83
CA ILE A 184 -5.28 -2.84 4.94
C ILE A 184 -5.89 -2.55 6.32
N LEU A 185 -5.08 -2.67 7.38
CA LEU A 185 -5.53 -2.51 8.76
C LEU A 185 -5.44 -1.08 9.28
N ASN A 186 -4.78 -0.18 8.55
CA ASN A 186 -4.75 1.24 8.85
C ASN A 186 -5.45 2.02 7.73
N PRO A 187 -6.69 2.48 7.93
CA PRO A 187 -7.47 3.15 6.89
C PRO A 187 -6.78 4.36 6.27
N ARG A 188 -5.97 5.11 7.01
CA ARG A 188 -5.23 6.25 6.46
C ARG A 188 -4.18 5.80 5.43
N ILE A 189 -3.36 4.81 5.79
CA ILE A 189 -2.34 4.26 4.88
C ILE A 189 -3.01 3.61 3.67
N LEU A 190 -4.14 2.94 3.88
CA LEU A 190 -4.93 2.34 2.81
C LEU A 190 -5.44 3.40 1.82
N LEU A 191 -6.02 4.49 2.30
CA LEU A 191 -6.53 5.57 1.45
C LEU A 191 -5.41 6.30 0.69
N GLU A 192 -4.23 6.48 1.30
CA GLU A 192 -3.03 7.00 0.61
C GLU A 192 -2.60 6.08 -0.52
N THR A 193 -2.69 4.78 -0.30
CA THR A 193 -2.39 3.75 -1.29
C THR A 193 -3.38 3.78 -2.44
N GLU A 194 -4.70 3.83 -2.14
CA GLU A 194 -5.74 3.93 -3.16
C GLU A 194 -5.66 5.21 -3.98
N TYR A 195 -5.33 6.31 -3.34
CA TYR A 195 -5.10 7.59 -4.03
C TYR A 195 -4.00 7.43 -5.09
N ARG A 196 -2.88 6.79 -4.75
CA ARG A 196 -1.76 6.53 -5.68
C ARG A 196 -2.13 5.53 -6.79
N ILE A 197 -2.91 4.50 -6.46
CA ILE A 197 -3.44 3.56 -7.45
C ILE A 197 -4.33 4.31 -8.46
N ALA A 198 -5.21 5.20 -7.99
CA ALA A 198 -6.09 5.98 -8.84
C ALA A 198 -5.34 6.98 -9.74
N GLU A 199 -4.14 7.43 -9.35
CA GLU A 199 -3.27 8.22 -10.22
C GLU A 199 -2.70 7.42 -11.38
N SER A 200 -2.29 6.18 -11.15
CA SER A 200 -1.72 5.31 -12.19
C SER A 200 -2.77 4.75 -13.15
N ASN A 201 -3.99 4.55 -12.67
CA ASN A 201 -5.17 4.05 -13.38
C ASN A 201 -4.91 2.82 -14.29
N LYS A 202 -3.95 1.95 -13.92
CA LYS A 202 -3.64 0.75 -14.69
C LYS A 202 -4.32 -0.47 -14.06
N GLY A 203 -5.12 -1.18 -14.86
CA GLY A 203 -5.76 -2.43 -14.44
C GLY A 203 -6.79 -2.27 -13.31
N THR A 204 -7.27 -1.04 -13.08
CA THR A 204 -8.20 -0.71 -11.99
C THR A 204 -9.44 -0.02 -12.55
N ASN A 205 -10.61 -0.51 -12.16
CA ASN A 205 -11.91 0.05 -12.48
C ASN A 205 -12.54 0.64 -11.22
N TYR A 206 -13.25 1.75 -11.40
CA TYR A 206 -13.89 2.49 -10.31
C TYR A 206 -15.38 2.61 -10.56
N GLU A 207 -16.17 2.47 -9.50
CA GLU A 207 -17.60 2.73 -9.50
C GLU A 207 -17.94 3.60 -8.28
N ILE A 208 -18.76 4.62 -8.49
CA ILE A 208 -19.24 5.52 -7.42
C ILE A 208 -20.74 5.33 -7.29
N ILE A 209 -21.20 4.97 -6.11
CA ILE A 209 -22.60 4.71 -5.82
C ILE A 209 -23.03 5.61 -4.66
N GLU A 210 -24.03 6.44 -4.88
CA GLU A 210 -24.61 7.28 -3.84
C GLU A 210 -25.83 6.60 -3.21
N VAL A 211 -25.83 6.53 -1.88
CA VAL A 211 -26.92 5.93 -1.09
C VAL A 211 -27.23 6.84 0.08
N GLY A 212 -28.26 7.68 -0.04
CA GLY A 212 -28.63 8.65 1.01
C GLY A 212 -27.47 9.62 1.33
N GLU A 213 -27.06 9.68 2.57
CA GLU A 213 -25.93 10.48 3.08
C GLU A 213 -24.57 9.82 2.84
N MET A 214 -24.53 8.64 2.24
CA MET A 214 -23.32 7.87 2.04
C MET A 214 -22.92 7.81 0.57
N VAL A 215 -21.61 7.66 0.34
CA VAL A 215 -21.02 7.33 -0.97
C VAL A 215 -20.20 6.07 -0.84
N ILE A 216 -20.47 5.11 -1.71
CA ILE A 216 -19.68 3.89 -1.82
C ILE A 216 -18.75 4.04 -3.03
N VAL A 217 -17.45 4.02 -2.78
CA VAL A 217 -16.42 3.93 -3.81
C VAL A 217 -15.99 2.48 -3.92
N ARG A 218 -16.27 1.86 -5.06
CA ARG A 218 -15.80 0.52 -5.40
C ARG A 218 -14.58 0.59 -6.27
N VAL A 219 -13.56 -0.15 -5.90
CA VAL A 219 -12.29 -0.25 -6.62
C VAL A 219 -12.06 -1.71 -6.99
N ALA A 220 -12.19 -2.03 -8.26
CA ALA A 220 -11.94 -3.37 -8.77
C ALA A 220 -10.61 -3.41 -9.51
N THR A 221 -9.66 -4.22 -9.03
CA THR A 221 -8.36 -4.43 -9.67
C THR A 221 -8.31 -5.80 -10.31
N THR A 222 -7.80 -5.85 -11.54
CA THR A 222 -7.53 -7.10 -12.24
C THR A 222 -6.05 -7.43 -12.11
N ALA A 223 -5.76 -8.66 -11.73
CA ALA A 223 -4.39 -9.16 -11.60
C ALA A 223 -3.61 -9.00 -12.89
N GLN A 224 -2.35 -8.57 -12.80
CA GLN A 224 -1.50 -8.28 -13.94
C GLN A 224 -0.14 -8.98 -13.82
N GLY A 225 0.47 -9.22 -14.99
CA GLY A 225 1.83 -9.75 -15.08
C GLY A 225 1.99 -11.23 -14.73
N ASP A 226 3.24 -11.66 -14.62
CA ASP A 226 3.62 -13.06 -14.40
C ASP A 226 3.13 -13.65 -13.07
N TYR A 227 2.65 -12.80 -12.19
CA TYR A 227 2.24 -13.14 -10.84
C TYR A 227 0.72 -13.16 -10.65
N SER A 228 -0.05 -12.97 -11.73
CA SER A 228 -1.51 -12.98 -11.72
C SER A 228 -2.11 -14.27 -11.16
N GLN A 229 -1.37 -15.37 -11.19
CA GLN A 229 -1.77 -16.69 -10.68
C GLN A 229 -1.05 -17.09 -9.39
N SER A 230 -0.31 -16.19 -8.75
CA SER A 230 0.39 -16.48 -7.51
C SER A 230 -0.58 -16.41 -6.32
N ASP A 231 -0.73 -17.50 -5.58
CA ASP A 231 -1.56 -17.55 -4.37
C ASP A 231 -1.17 -16.49 -3.33
N TYR A 232 0.12 -16.26 -3.19
CA TYR A 232 0.65 -15.22 -2.32
C TYR A 232 0.09 -13.83 -2.64
N ARG A 233 -0.08 -13.51 -3.91
CA ARG A 233 -0.58 -12.20 -4.35
C ARG A 233 -2.09 -12.09 -4.31
N LEU A 234 -2.79 -13.18 -4.49
CA LEU A 234 -4.24 -13.21 -4.33
C LEU A 234 -4.65 -12.81 -2.91
N ASN A 235 -3.78 -13.07 -1.95
CA ASN A 235 -4.10 -12.85 -0.54
C ASN A 235 -3.73 -11.46 -0.02
N THR A 236 -2.78 -10.76 -0.64
CA THR A 236 -2.18 -9.55 -0.01
C THR A 236 -2.04 -8.35 -0.93
N SER A 237 -1.94 -8.51 -2.24
CA SER A 237 -1.70 -7.39 -3.13
C SER A 237 -2.98 -6.69 -3.55
N LEU A 238 -3.18 -5.46 -3.09
CA LEU A 238 -4.32 -4.62 -3.49
C LEU A 238 -4.27 -4.20 -4.97
N ALA A 239 -3.07 -4.03 -5.53
CA ALA A 239 -2.88 -3.50 -6.87
C ALA A 239 -2.70 -4.59 -7.94
N GLU A 240 -2.36 -5.80 -7.56
CA GLU A 240 -1.94 -6.86 -8.48
C GLU A 240 -2.80 -8.12 -8.44
N ALA A 241 -3.53 -8.35 -7.34
CA ALA A 241 -4.50 -9.42 -7.25
C ALA A 241 -5.85 -9.02 -7.85
N ASN A 242 -6.68 -10.02 -8.20
CA ASN A 242 -8.08 -9.79 -8.53
C ASN A 242 -8.83 -9.44 -7.25
N THR A 243 -9.01 -8.15 -7.00
CA THR A 243 -9.63 -7.65 -5.78
C THR A 243 -10.79 -6.71 -6.06
N LEU A 244 -11.76 -6.69 -5.16
CA LEU A 244 -12.79 -5.68 -5.06
C LEU A 244 -12.71 -5.06 -3.67
N ARG A 245 -12.54 -3.75 -3.61
CA ARG A 245 -12.50 -2.98 -2.37
C ARG A 245 -13.66 -1.99 -2.35
N GLU A 246 -14.38 -1.94 -1.24
CA GLU A 246 -15.53 -1.05 -1.08
C GLU A 246 -15.27 -0.12 0.11
N TYR A 247 -15.34 1.18 -0.16
CA TYR A 247 -15.15 2.25 0.81
C TYR A 247 -16.46 3.02 0.93
N THR A 248 -17.04 3.07 2.12
CA THR A 248 -18.24 3.85 2.37
C THR A 248 -17.87 5.12 3.13
N PHE A 249 -18.06 6.26 2.49
CA PHE A 249 -17.80 7.58 3.05
C PHE A 249 -19.10 8.30 3.40
N ASP A 250 -19.08 9.09 4.46
CA ASP A 250 -20.11 10.10 4.73
C ASP A 250 -19.91 11.28 3.76
N LYS A 251 -20.98 11.69 3.07
CA LYS A 251 -20.94 12.78 2.08
C LYS A 251 -20.64 14.15 2.69
N ASN A 252 -21.09 14.38 3.92
CA ASN A 252 -21.01 15.67 4.57
C ASN A 252 -19.65 15.90 5.21
N THR A 253 -19.09 14.85 5.82
CA THR A 253 -17.82 14.91 6.54
C THR A 253 -16.64 14.40 5.76
N GLY A 254 -16.86 13.53 4.75
CA GLY A 254 -15.80 12.85 4.01
C GLY A 254 -15.14 11.71 4.78
N LEU A 255 -15.57 11.43 6.00
CA LEU A 255 -15.00 10.35 6.81
C LEU A 255 -15.34 8.96 6.25
N LEU A 256 -14.38 8.06 6.34
CA LEU A 256 -14.59 6.64 6.03
C LEU A 256 -15.39 5.99 7.15
N HIS A 257 -16.54 5.41 6.82
CA HIS A 257 -17.43 4.71 7.75
C HIS A 257 -17.30 3.20 7.69
N LYS A 258 -17.06 2.67 6.49
CA LYS A 258 -16.92 1.21 6.30
C LYS A 258 -15.88 0.91 5.26
N LEU A 259 -15.23 -0.22 5.46
CA LEU A 259 -14.23 -0.79 4.57
C LEU A 259 -14.51 -2.27 4.40
N ARG A 260 -14.48 -2.75 3.16
CA ARG A 260 -14.58 -4.17 2.84
C ARG A 260 -13.60 -4.52 1.74
N ILE A 261 -12.84 -5.61 1.94
CA ILE A 261 -11.88 -6.13 0.97
C ILE A 261 -12.28 -7.54 0.57
N VAL A 262 -12.40 -7.75 -0.73
CA VAL A 262 -12.81 -8.99 -1.36
C VAL A 262 -11.72 -9.40 -2.34
N ILE A 263 -11.36 -10.67 -2.35
CA ILE A 263 -10.55 -11.28 -3.40
C ILE A 263 -11.40 -12.19 -4.27
N MET A 264 -11.01 -12.35 -5.53
CA MET A 264 -11.70 -13.25 -6.46
C MET A 264 -10.91 -14.56 -6.54
N ILE A 265 -11.52 -15.67 -6.12
CA ILE A 265 -10.97 -17.01 -6.22
C ILE A 265 -11.89 -17.83 -7.12
N ASP A 266 -11.38 -18.35 -8.23
CA ASP A 266 -12.17 -19.09 -9.22
C ASP A 266 -13.44 -18.32 -9.62
N ASP A 267 -13.31 -17.02 -9.90
CA ASP A 267 -14.38 -16.07 -10.22
C ASP A 267 -15.45 -15.90 -9.12
N LYS A 268 -15.19 -16.39 -7.91
CA LYS A 268 -16.08 -16.21 -6.76
C LYS A 268 -15.53 -15.16 -5.80
N PRO A 269 -16.36 -14.21 -5.36
CA PRO A 269 -15.94 -13.21 -4.40
C PRO A 269 -15.82 -13.82 -2.98
N VAL A 270 -14.65 -13.67 -2.38
CA VAL A 270 -14.38 -14.06 -0.99
C VAL A 270 -13.99 -12.82 -0.20
N THR A 271 -14.82 -12.42 0.74
CA THR A 271 -14.48 -11.30 1.64
C THR A 271 -13.39 -11.74 2.59
N ILE A 272 -12.27 -11.02 2.60
CA ILE A 272 -11.12 -11.29 3.48
C ILE A 272 -11.04 -10.35 4.67
N MET A 273 -11.63 -9.16 4.54
CA MET A 273 -11.68 -8.16 5.61
C MET A 273 -12.95 -7.34 5.50
N GLU A 274 -13.58 -7.04 6.64
CA GLU A 274 -14.73 -6.15 6.72
C GLU A 274 -14.73 -5.42 8.06
N SER A 275 -14.79 -4.07 8.02
CA SER A 275 -14.98 -3.27 9.23
C SER A 275 -16.43 -3.31 9.70
N GLU A 276 -16.63 -3.33 11.01
CA GLU A 276 -17.94 -3.17 11.67
C GLU A 276 -18.18 -1.72 12.08
N SER A 277 -17.17 -1.09 12.70
CA SER A 277 -17.15 0.34 13.01
C SER A 277 -15.79 0.96 12.72
N ILE A 278 -15.79 2.27 12.47
CA ILE A 278 -14.59 3.12 12.40
C ILE A 278 -14.94 4.41 13.16
N ASP A 279 -14.38 4.56 14.34
CA ASP A 279 -14.66 5.67 15.26
C ASP A 279 -13.43 6.57 15.38
N TYR A 280 -13.63 7.88 15.22
CA TYR A 280 -12.55 8.88 15.22
C TYR A 280 -12.62 9.77 16.44
N ASN A 281 -11.44 10.23 16.89
CA ASN A 281 -11.28 11.15 18.01
C ASN A 281 -11.83 10.65 19.36
N GLU A 282 -12.02 9.32 19.46
CA GLU A 282 -12.32 8.70 20.75
C GLU A 282 -11.13 8.87 21.69
N PRO A 283 -11.36 9.08 23.00
CA PRO A 283 -10.28 9.16 23.97
C PRO A 283 -9.41 7.91 23.93
N LEU A 284 -8.15 8.07 23.52
CA LEU A 284 -7.19 6.97 23.40
C LEU A 284 -5.82 7.46 23.87
N THR A 285 -5.21 6.70 24.75
CA THR A 285 -3.85 6.93 25.27
C THR A 285 -2.94 5.77 24.86
N VAL A 286 -1.63 5.94 25.02
CA VAL A 286 -0.67 4.86 24.76
C VAL A 286 -0.98 3.61 25.61
N ALA A 287 -1.48 3.81 26.84
CA ALA A 287 -1.86 2.70 27.72
C ALA A 287 -3.06 1.88 27.23
N ASP A 288 -3.90 2.47 26.36
CA ASP A 288 -5.06 1.78 25.79
C ASP A 288 -4.70 0.94 24.56
N LEU A 289 -3.47 1.07 24.03
CA LEU A 289 -3.02 0.34 22.86
C LEU A 289 -2.66 -1.11 23.18
N TYR A 290 -2.30 -1.45 24.43
CA TYR A 290 -1.85 -2.78 24.81
C TYR A 290 -1.99 -3.06 26.30
N ASP A 291 -2.07 -4.33 26.67
CA ASP A 291 -1.96 -4.77 28.06
C ASP A 291 -0.48 -4.70 28.51
N LYS A 292 -0.15 -3.71 29.34
CA LYS A 292 1.21 -3.52 29.84
C LYS A 292 1.72 -4.71 30.66
N ALA A 293 0.88 -5.32 31.49
CA ALA A 293 1.29 -6.45 32.32
C ALA A 293 1.65 -7.67 31.47
N LEU A 294 0.85 -7.94 30.44
CA LEU A 294 1.14 -8.98 29.46
C LEU A 294 2.42 -8.65 28.70
N PHE A 295 2.55 -7.44 28.16
CA PHE A 295 3.71 -7.00 27.39
C PHE A 295 5.02 -7.15 28.18
N ASP A 296 5.05 -6.72 29.46
CA ASP A 296 6.23 -6.80 30.33
C ASP A 296 6.61 -8.27 30.65
N SER A 297 5.69 -9.21 30.49
CA SER A 297 5.94 -10.64 30.70
C SER A 297 6.59 -11.34 29.50
N ILE A 298 6.62 -10.69 28.34
CA ILE A 298 7.11 -11.27 27.09
C ILE A 298 8.61 -11.05 26.91
N THR A 299 9.32 -12.12 26.60
CA THR A 299 10.69 -12.02 26.10
C THR A 299 10.65 -11.86 24.60
N PHE A 300 10.91 -10.65 24.11
CA PHE A 300 10.91 -10.36 22.67
C PHE A 300 12.22 -10.76 22.00
N ASN A 301 12.14 -11.60 20.98
CA ASN A 301 13.24 -11.87 20.08
C ASN A 301 13.45 -10.66 19.16
N ASP A 302 14.65 -10.07 19.20
CA ASP A 302 14.99 -8.95 18.33
C ASP A 302 15.28 -9.43 16.90
N MET A 303 14.43 -9.02 15.98
CA MET A 303 14.53 -9.31 14.55
C MET A 303 15.04 -8.09 13.76
N SER A 304 15.53 -7.05 14.46
CA SER A 304 16.09 -5.87 13.80
C SER A 304 17.27 -6.26 12.93
N ILE A 305 17.35 -5.61 11.78
CA ILE A 305 18.42 -5.84 10.84
C ILE A 305 19.65 -5.08 11.34
N HIS A 306 20.68 -5.81 11.71
CA HIS A 306 21.95 -5.26 12.09
C HIS A 306 22.99 -5.60 11.03
N ALA A 307 23.49 -4.57 10.34
CA ALA A 307 24.56 -4.73 9.37
C ALA A 307 25.68 -3.75 9.68
N GLU A 308 26.91 -4.19 9.53
CA GLU A 308 28.04 -3.28 9.53
C GLU A 308 28.02 -2.39 8.31
N ALA A 309 28.49 -1.15 8.43
CA ALA A 309 28.56 -0.20 7.33
C ALA A 309 29.39 -0.71 6.14
N SER A 310 30.29 -1.66 6.37
CA SER A 310 31.11 -2.35 5.37
C SER A 310 30.41 -3.52 4.68
N SER A 311 29.15 -3.81 5.02
CA SER A 311 28.43 -4.94 4.41
C SER A 311 28.39 -4.83 2.88
N PRO A 312 28.76 -5.90 2.15
CA PRO A 312 28.71 -5.89 0.68
C PRO A 312 27.29 -5.85 0.11
N LEU A 313 26.27 -5.88 0.98
CA LEU A 313 24.86 -5.84 0.64
C LEU A 313 24.25 -4.43 0.74
N ILE A 314 25.07 -3.40 1.00
CA ILE A 314 24.64 -2.00 1.08
C ILE A 314 25.04 -1.26 -0.21
N GLY A 315 24.15 -0.38 -0.70
CA GLY A 315 24.44 0.53 -1.82
C GLY A 315 24.60 -0.14 -3.18
N ILE A 316 24.10 -1.36 -3.35
CA ILE A 316 24.15 -2.12 -4.60
C ILE A 316 22.74 -2.38 -5.14
N GLU A 317 22.65 -2.82 -6.41
CA GLU A 317 21.39 -3.24 -7.02
C GLU A 317 20.95 -4.60 -6.51
N ALA A 318 19.65 -4.88 -6.50
CA ALA A 318 19.08 -6.11 -5.96
C ALA A 318 19.52 -7.39 -6.67
N ASP A 319 19.79 -7.34 -7.98
CA ASP A 319 20.33 -8.48 -8.73
C ASP A 319 21.77 -8.80 -8.31
N LYS A 320 22.57 -7.79 -7.98
CA LYS A 320 23.89 -7.98 -7.37
C LYS A 320 23.82 -8.52 -5.95
N ALA A 321 22.87 -8.06 -5.16
CA ALA A 321 22.63 -8.62 -3.84
C ALA A 321 22.24 -10.09 -3.92
N ALA A 322 21.32 -10.45 -4.82
CA ALA A 322 20.96 -11.87 -5.08
C ALA A 322 22.16 -12.73 -5.43
N GLU A 323 23.07 -12.21 -6.28
CA GLU A 323 24.31 -12.91 -6.65
C GLU A 323 25.20 -13.17 -5.44
N ILE A 324 25.43 -12.16 -4.61
CA ILE A 324 26.25 -12.26 -3.40
C ILE A 324 25.63 -13.26 -2.42
N ILE A 325 24.32 -13.16 -2.17
CA ILE A 325 23.61 -14.04 -1.25
C ILE A 325 23.67 -15.49 -1.70
N LEU A 326 23.38 -15.77 -2.98
CA LEU A 326 23.42 -17.14 -3.50
C LEU A 326 24.85 -17.73 -3.51
N LYS A 327 25.89 -16.91 -3.77
CA LYS A 327 27.28 -17.32 -3.61
C LYS A 327 27.62 -17.60 -2.14
N ALA A 328 27.12 -16.79 -1.22
CA ALA A 328 27.29 -17.06 0.21
C ALA A 328 26.57 -18.35 0.62
N MET A 329 25.40 -18.67 0.07
CA MET A 329 24.73 -19.96 0.29
C MET A 329 25.54 -21.15 -0.26
N GLN A 330 26.21 -20.99 -1.37
CA GLN A 330 27.05 -22.06 -1.95
C GLN A 330 28.14 -22.52 -0.97
N THR A 331 28.83 -21.58 -0.32
CA THR A 331 29.88 -21.87 0.66
C THR A 331 29.38 -21.89 2.10
N TRP A 332 28.14 -21.46 2.32
CA TRP A 332 27.54 -21.17 3.62
C TRP A 332 28.32 -20.14 4.44
N ASP A 333 28.63 -19.00 3.79
CA ASP A 333 29.33 -17.89 4.45
C ASP A 333 28.43 -17.19 5.45
N THR A 334 28.59 -17.54 6.72
CA THR A 334 27.77 -17.00 7.80
C THR A 334 27.95 -15.50 8.03
N ASN A 335 29.08 -14.89 7.63
CA ASN A 335 29.29 -13.44 7.77
C ASN A 335 28.30 -12.65 6.89
N ILE A 336 28.01 -13.17 5.69
CA ILE A 336 27.04 -12.57 4.78
C ILE A 336 25.62 -13.03 5.13
N LEU A 337 25.44 -14.34 5.35
CA LEU A 337 24.11 -14.93 5.51
C LEU A 337 23.42 -14.50 6.82
N ASN A 338 24.13 -14.28 7.91
CA ASN A 338 23.52 -13.75 9.14
C ASN A 338 22.86 -12.38 8.95
N THR A 339 23.42 -11.56 8.07
CA THR A 339 22.82 -10.27 7.69
C THR A 339 21.71 -10.46 6.66
N ALA A 340 22.00 -11.18 5.56
CA ALA A 340 21.06 -11.36 4.46
C ALA A 340 19.80 -12.12 4.86
N MET A 341 19.91 -13.04 5.81
CA MET A 341 18.85 -13.94 6.22
C MET A 341 18.40 -13.67 7.66
N THR A 342 18.43 -12.42 8.08
CA THR A 342 18.11 -12.02 9.46
C THR A 342 16.68 -12.39 9.88
N LEU A 343 15.77 -12.58 8.92
CA LEU A 343 14.39 -13.03 9.13
C LEU A 343 14.30 -14.55 9.39
N TYR A 344 15.37 -15.29 9.13
CA TYR A 344 15.43 -16.73 9.33
C TYR A 344 16.39 -17.05 10.49
N LYS A 345 15.90 -17.64 11.56
CA LYS A 345 16.72 -17.95 12.76
C LYS A 345 16.51 -19.39 13.23
N GLY A 346 17.43 -19.82 14.10
CA GLY A 346 17.32 -21.10 14.76
C GLY A 346 17.28 -22.30 13.81
N ASP A 347 16.25 -23.14 13.95
CA ASP A 347 16.15 -24.37 13.16
C ASP A 347 15.84 -24.11 11.70
N THR A 348 15.18 -22.99 11.36
CA THR A 348 14.96 -22.59 9.97
C THR A 348 16.28 -22.41 9.23
N MET A 349 17.28 -21.76 9.86
CA MET A 349 18.61 -21.61 9.25
C MET A 349 19.30 -22.95 9.00
N LYS A 350 19.13 -23.94 9.89
CA LYS A 350 19.67 -25.28 9.71
C LYS A 350 19.02 -26.00 8.52
N VAL A 351 17.71 -25.85 8.38
CA VAL A 351 16.96 -26.42 7.22
C VAL A 351 17.45 -25.78 5.92
N LEU A 352 17.61 -24.46 5.89
CA LEU A 352 18.11 -23.75 4.71
C LEU A 352 19.57 -24.10 4.40
N GLU A 353 20.43 -24.27 5.42
CA GLU A 353 21.80 -24.78 5.21
C GLU A 353 21.78 -26.15 4.55
N SER A 354 21.00 -27.08 5.09
CA SER A 354 20.87 -28.42 4.54
C SER A 354 20.39 -28.43 3.08
N ARG A 355 19.52 -27.49 2.72
CA ARG A 355 18.94 -27.41 1.38
C ARG A 355 19.81 -26.70 0.37
N TYR A 356 20.48 -25.60 0.76
CA TYR A 356 21.14 -24.68 -0.17
C TYR A 356 22.66 -24.70 -0.14
N LYS A 357 23.30 -25.27 0.89
CA LYS A 357 24.77 -25.36 0.93
C LYS A 357 25.31 -26.22 -0.22
N GLY A 358 26.10 -25.61 -1.07
CA GLY A 358 26.58 -26.25 -2.30
C GLY A 358 25.73 -25.94 -3.55
N VAL A 359 24.72 -25.06 -3.44
CA VAL A 359 23.93 -24.64 -4.59
C VAL A 359 24.82 -23.99 -5.66
N GLU A 360 24.60 -24.32 -6.93
CA GLU A 360 25.29 -23.70 -8.06
C GLU A 360 24.39 -22.68 -8.76
N VAL A 361 24.86 -21.44 -8.86
CA VAL A 361 24.15 -20.37 -9.58
C VAL A 361 24.40 -20.50 -11.08
N LYS A 362 23.35 -20.68 -11.88
CA LYS A 362 23.41 -20.73 -13.34
C LYS A 362 23.11 -19.40 -14.00
N SER A 363 22.14 -18.66 -13.50
CA SER A 363 21.85 -17.31 -13.98
C SER A 363 21.10 -16.50 -12.94
N ILE A 364 21.36 -15.18 -12.94
CA ILE A 364 20.65 -14.17 -12.16
C ILE A 364 19.92 -13.28 -13.16
N GLY A 365 18.61 -13.14 -12.98
CA GLY A 365 17.78 -12.21 -13.76
C GLY A 365 17.92 -10.78 -13.27
N LYS A 366 17.37 -9.84 -14.02
CA LYS A 366 17.25 -8.45 -13.56
C LYS A 366 16.22 -8.35 -12.44
N ALA A 367 16.48 -7.46 -11.51
CA ALA A 367 15.54 -7.13 -10.43
C ALA A 367 14.27 -6.51 -11.00
N GLN A 368 13.13 -6.93 -10.49
CA GLN A 368 11.80 -6.46 -10.88
C GLN A 368 11.06 -5.91 -9.67
N SER A 369 10.39 -4.78 -9.85
CA SER A 369 9.42 -4.27 -8.87
C SER A 369 8.07 -4.92 -9.13
N SER A 370 7.30 -5.06 -8.08
CA SER A 370 6.00 -5.67 -8.17
C SER A 370 5.03 -4.98 -7.24
N GLY A 371 4.07 -4.25 -7.83
CA GLY A 371 2.99 -3.57 -7.13
C GLY A 371 3.46 -2.70 -5.96
N LEU A 372 2.86 -2.95 -4.81
CA LEU A 372 3.15 -2.26 -3.56
C LEU A 372 4.28 -2.92 -2.74
N TYR A 373 4.80 -4.06 -3.19
CA TYR A 373 5.90 -4.71 -2.51
C TYR A 373 7.11 -3.77 -2.42
N PRO A 374 7.60 -3.46 -1.21
CA PRO A 374 8.64 -2.46 -1.02
C PRO A 374 10.04 -2.93 -1.46
N GLY A 375 10.15 -4.22 -1.80
CA GLY A 375 11.39 -4.86 -2.24
C GLY A 375 11.47 -5.04 -3.75
N LYS A 376 12.30 -6.02 -4.13
CA LYS A 376 12.52 -6.45 -5.51
C LYS A 376 12.45 -7.96 -5.59
N PHE A 377 11.95 -8.45 -6.72
CA PHE A 377 12.02 -9.87 -7.05
C PHE A 377 13.17 -10.12 -8.04
N VAL A 378 13.95 -11.17 -7.79
CA VAL A 378 15.06 -11.56 -8.66
C VAL A 378 14.91 -13.04 -9.02
N LYS A 379 14.70 -13.32 -10.31
CA LYS A 379 14.58 -14.69 -10.83
C LYS A 379 15.96 -15.30 -10.97
N CYS A 380 16.24 -16.37 -10.22
CA CYS A 380 17.54 -17.05 -10.20
C CYS A 380 17.37 -18.50 -10.63
N LYS A 381 18.18 -18.93 -11.60
CA LYS A 381 18.26 -20.37 -11.98
C LYS A 381 19.43 -20.98 -11.25
N VAL A 382 19.19 -22.07 -10.56
CA VAL A 382 20.16 -22.75 -9.73
C VAL A 382 20.17 -24.28 -10.00
N VAL A 383 21.25 -24.91 -9.63
CA VAL A 383 21.33 -26.38 -9.48
C VAL A 383 21.52 -26.64 -7.99
N MET A 384 20.60 -27.38 -7.42
CA MET A 384 20.61 -27.71 -6.00
C MET A 384 21.68 -28.77 -5.70
N PRO A 385 22.06 -28.96 -4.43
CA PRO A 385 23.10 -29.92 -4.05
C PRO A 385 22.79 -31.38 -4.47
N ASP A 386 21.52 -31.74 -4.60
CA ASP A 386 21.04 -33.02 -5.07
C ASP A 386 21.07 -33.16 -6.61
N GLY A 387 21.52 -32.12 -7.34
CA GLY A 387 21.57 -32.08 -8.80
C GLY A 387 20.27 -31.63 -9.48
N SER A 388 19.20 -31.39 -8.74
CA SER A 388 17.94 -30.84 -9.27
C SER A 388 18.13 -29.42 -9.78
N LYS A 389 17.36 -29.03 -10.81
CA LYS A 389 17.38 -27.68 -11.38
C LYS A 389 16.15 -26.93 -10.88
N GLU A 390 16.37 -25.85 -10.19
CA GLU A 390 15.29 -25.00 -9.66
C GLU A 390 15.36 -23.57 -10.22
N THR A 391 14.21 -22.92 -10.20
CA THR A 391 14.11 -21.49 -10.46
C THR A 391 13.58 -20.85 -9.20
N LEU A 392 14.44 -20.11 -8.51
CA LEU A 392 14.08 -19.34 -7.31
C LEU A 392 13.58 -17.96 -7.73
N MET A 393 12.59 -17.45 -7.03
CA MET A 393 12.14 -16.07 -7.15
C MET A 393 12.45 -15.37 -5.84
N LEU A 394 13.71 -14.96 -5.66
CA LEU A 394 14.12 -14.29 -4.43
C LEU A 394 13.40 -12.96 -4.25
N ALA A 395 12.70 -12.83 -3.15
CA ALA A 395 12.16 -11.57 -2.68
C ALA A 395 13.19 -10.91 -1.77
N LEU A 396 13.69 -9.75 -2.18
CA LEU A 396 14.73 -9.01 -1.48
C LEU A 396 14.22 -7.63 -1.06
N ARG A 397 14.55 -7.20 0.17
CA ARG A 397 14.19 -5.88 0.71
C ARG A 397 15.42 -5.14 1.21
N ASN A 398 15.41 -3.82 1.03
CA ASN A 398 16.42 -2.91 1.60
C ASN A 398 15.80 -1.65 2.23
N ASP A 399 14.51 -1.67 2.49
CA ASP A 399 13.75 -0.58 3.13
C ASP A 399 13.96 -0.54 4.65
N ASN A 400 15.16 -0.81 5.08
CA ASN A 400 15.63 -0.73 6.45
C ASN A 400 16.60 0.46 6.66
N LYS A 401 16.87 0.80 7.90
CA LYS A 401 17.65 1.99 8.28
C LYS A 401 19.05 2.02 7.64
N GLN A 402 19.68 0.88 7.43
CA GLN A 402 20.99 0.76 6.82
C GLN A 402 20.96 0.62 5.29
N GLY A 403 19.77 0.40 4.69
CA GLY A 403 19.66 0.14 3.27
C GLY A 403 20.31 -1.18 2.82
N VAL A 404 20.46 -2.14 3.75
CA VAL A 404 21.05 -3.44 3.47
C VAL A 404 20.03 -4.38 2.85
N TRP A 405 20.42 -5.12 1.82
CA TRP A 405 19.54 -6.13 1.22
C TRP A 405 19.42 -7.37 2.11
N VAL A 406 18.17 -7.77 2.36
CA VAL A 406 17.83 -8.99 3.10
C VAL A 406 16.86 -9.84 2.28
N VAL A 407 16.87 -11.14 2.53
CA VAL A 407 15.93 -12.08 1.93
C VAL A 407 14.62 -12.03 2.72
N ASP A 408 13.55 -11.72 2.01
CA ASP A 408 12.18 -11.64 2.55
C ASP A 408 11.33 -12.86 2.14
N GLY A 409 11.82 -13.67 1.20
CA GLY A 409 11.16 -14.89 0.77
C GLY A 409 11.73 -15.46 -0.52
N GLY A 410 11.07 -16.52 -1.04
CA GLY A 410 11.40 -17.13 -2.31
C GLY A 410 12.56 -18.14 -2.27
N LEU A 411 12.81 -18.72 -1.08
CA LEU A 411 13.74 -19.81 -0.84
C LEU A 411 13.03 -21.15 -0.71
#